data_2bbdda4d1842d9ad6a55f39f49510a74
#
_entry.id   2bbdda4d1842d9ad6a55f39f49510a74
#
_cell.length_a   1.000
_cell.length_b   1.000
_cell.length_c   1.000
_cell.angle_alpha   90.00
_cell.angle_beta   90.00
_cell.angle_gamma   90.00
#
_symmetry.space_group_name_H-M   'P 1'
#
loop_
_entity.id
_entity.type
_entity.pdbx_description
1 polymer ?
#
loop_
_entity_poly.entity_id
_entity_poly.type
_entity_poly.pdbx_seq_one_letter_code
_entity_poly.pdbx_strand_id
1 'polypeptide(L)'
;MATDGVTFPVYMDNQSTTRVDPRVVQAMLPCWTENYGNAGSLHHALGEAAKNAIEESRAKIARSIGARAEEVIFTSGATESNNLAIRGVSLHPRNRRRHLVSALTEHHATLTPLRRLQQSGFDLTLLSVLPAGHAEAGRVELQQAEEAITDQTGLVSLMLANNEIGVIQPVAQIAHLAHQQGALVHCDATQAVGKMNLNEQDLGVDLMSFTAHKMYGPKGVGALYIRGGEADS
;
A
#
# COMPACT_ATOMS: atom_id res chain seq x y z
N MET A 1 7.85 6.43 44.01
CA MET A 1 7.53 7.27 42.86
C MET A 1 6.39 6.60 42.12
N ALA A 2 5.23 7.21 42.12
CA ALA A 2 4.07 6.66 41.42
C ALA A 2 4.36 6.75 39.88
N THR A 3 4.37 5.61 39.22
CA THR A 3 4.46 5.53 37.77
C THR A 3 3.06 5.84 37.20
N ASP A 4 2.75 7.12 37.02
CA ASP A 4 1.44 7.58 36.56
C ASP A 4 1.07 6.88 35.25
N GLY A 5 0.28 5.80 35.34
CA GLY A 5 -0.43 5.23 34.20
C GLY A 5 0.39 4.39 33.23
N VAL A 6 1.69 4.17 33.41
CA VAL A 6 2.51 3.36 32.50
C VAL A 6 2.43 1.89 32.86
N THR A 7 1.89 1.08 31.95
CA THR A 7 1.85 -0.38 32.08
C THR A 7 3.12 -0.99 31.48
N PHE A 8 3.82 -1.83 32.22
CA PHE A 8 5.00 -2.55 31.74
C PHE A 8 4.64 -3.98 31.30
N PRO A 9 5.32 -4.55 30.29
CA PRO A 9 6.35 -3.92 29.44
C PRO A 9 5.76 -2.88 28.48
N VAL A 10 6.53 -1.82 28.18
CA VAL A 10 6.17 -0.85 27.14
C VAL A 10 6.44 -1.44 25.77
N TYR A 11 5.40 -1.56 24.93
CA TYR A 11 5.54 -2.02 23.57
C TYR A 11 5.98 -0.87 22.64
N MET A 12 7.16 -1.00 22.04
CA MET A 12 7.75 0.04 21.16
C MET A 12 7.89 -0.37 19.70
N ASP A 13 7.55 -1.62 19.34
CA ASP A 13 7.69 -2.17 17.99
C ASP A 13 6.43 -1.91 17.13
N ASN A 14 5.89 -0.69 17.18
CA ASN A 14 4.68 -0.31 16.43
C ASN A 14 4.88 -0.29 14.91
N GLN A 15 6.11 -0.28 14.44
CA GLN A 15 6.43 -0.42 13.03
C GLN A 15 6.18 -1.85 12.50
N SER A 16 6.27 -2.86 13.34
CA SER A 16 5.97 -4.26 12.98
C SER A 16 4.48 -4.58 13.02
N THR A 17 3.79 -4.11 14.06
CA THR A 17 2.33 -4.21 14.21
C THR A 17 1.87 -3.26 15.30
N THR A 18 0.60 -2.86 15.28
CA THR A 18 0.01 -2.05 16.33
C THR A 18 -1.02 -2.85 17.12
N ARG A 19 -1.27 -2.46 18.38
CA ARG A 19 -2.44 -2.92 19.12
C ARG A 19 -3.70 -2.45 18.40
N VAL A 20 -4.71 -3.30 18.31
CA VAL A 20 -6.01 -2.88 17.77
C VAL A 20 -6.64 -1.86 18.71
N ASP A 21 -7.13 -0.76 18.17
CA ASP A 21 -7.85 0.26 18.95
C ASP A 21 -9.13 -0.34 19.53
N PRO A 22 -9.42 -0.13 20.83
CA PRO A 22 -10.63 -0.66 21.46
C PRO A 22 -11.93 -0.27 20.74
N ARG A 23 -12.00 0.90 20.12
CA ARG A 23 -13.15 1.35 19.30
C ARG A 23 -13.32 0.48 18.07
N VAL A 24 -12.21 0.07 17.42
CA VAL A 24 -12.23 -0.85 16.28
C VAL A 24 -12.74 -2.23 16.72
N VAL A 25 -12.25 -2.75 17.86
CA VAL A 25 -12.74 -4.01 18.41
C VAL A 25 -14.25 -3.97 18.64
N GLN A 26 -14.75 -2.91 19.30
CA GLN A 26 -16.19 -2.74 19.56
C GLN A 26 -17.02 -2.65 18.28
N ALA A 27 -16.52 -1.97 17.26
CA ALA A 27 -17.20 -1.87 15.96
C ALA A 27 -17.25 -3.21 15.20
N MET A 28 -16.27 -4.09 15.43
CA MET A 28 -16.20 -5.40 14.78
C MET A 28 -17.02 -6.48 15.48
N LEU A 29 -17.20 -6.41 16.80
CA LEU A 29 -17.86 -7.46 17.61
C LEU A 29 -19.22 -7.91 17.03
N PRO A 30 -20.13 -7.03 16.61
CA PRO A 30 -21.43 -7.44 16.05
C PRO A 30 -21.30 -8.31 14.78
N CYS A 31 -20.20 -8.20 14.02
CA CYS A 31 -20.01 -8.98 12.82
C CYS A 31 -19.80 -10.49 13.08
N TRP A 32 -19.45 -10.88 14.31
CA TRP A 32 -19.28 -12.28 14.67
C TRP A 32 -20.55 -12.94 15.25
N THR A 33 -21.46 -12.15 15.77
CA THR A 33 -22.61 -12.68 16.52
C THR A 33 -23.96 -12.27 15.95
N GLU A 34 -24.09 -11.03 15.50
CA GLU A 34 -25.37 -10.44 15.07
C GLU A 34 -25.41 -10.24 13.55
N ASN A 35 -24.36 -9.64 12.97
CA ASN A 35 -24.27 -9.30 11.55
C ASN A 35 -23.37 -10.28 10.77
N TYR A 36 -23.54 -11.58 11.01
CA TYR A 36 -22.72 -12.65 10.45
C TYR A 36 -23.12 -13.08 9.03
N GLY A 37 -24.03 -12.35 8.38
CA GLY A 37 -24.52 -12.67 7.04
C GLY A 37 -23.39 -12.69 5.98
N ASN A 38 -23.58 -13.52 4.96
CA ASN A 38 -22.67 -13.55 3.81
C ASN A 38 -23.08 -12.47 2.80
N ALA A 39 -22.20 -11.53 2.51
CA ALA A 39 -22.42 -10.43 1.57
C ALA A 39 -22.76 -10.87 0.13
N GLY A 40 -22.41 -12.10 -0.26
CA GLY A 40 -22.81 -12.70 -1.53
C GLY A 40 -24.25 -13.23 -1.56
N SER A 41 -24.91 -13.34 -0.41
CA SER A 41 -26.27 -13.87 -0.29
C SER A 41 -27.31 -12.74 -0.37
N LEU A 42 -27.57 -12.24 -1.57
CA LEU A 42 -28.43 -11.07 -1.81
C LEU A 42 -29.94 -11.34 -1.70
N HIS A 43 -30.36 -12.56 -1.33
CA HIS A 43 -31.77 -12.97 -1.30
C HIS A 43 -32.44 -12.83 0.07
N HIS A 44 -31.69 -12.30 1.09
CA HIS A 44 -32.23 -12.13 2.44
C HIS A 44 -31.52 -10.97 3.16
N ALA A 45 -32.21 -10.39 4.15
CA ALA A 45 -31.79 -9.17 4.84
C ALA A 45 -30.40 -9.25 5.50
N LEU A 46 -29.97 -10.42 6.03
CA LEU A 46 -28.64 -10.57 6.64
C LEU A 46 -27.52 -10.46 5.61
N GLY A 47 -27.71 -10.99 4.40
CA GLY A 47 -26.72 -10.86 3.34
C GLY A 47 -26.63 -9.43 2.80
N GLU A 48 -27.77 -8.76 2.65
CA GLU A 48 -27.84 -7.35 2.26
C GLU A 48 -27.16 -6.45 3.31
N ALA A 49 -27.44 -6.67 4.60
CA ALA A 49 -26.78 -5.93 5.69
C ALA A 49 -25.25 -6.10 5.67
N ALA A 50 -24.76 -7.32 5.45
CA ALA A 50 -23.33 -7.59 5.35
C ALA A 50 -22.71 -6.90 4.13
N LYS A 51 -23.37 -6.90 2.96
CA LYS A 51 -22.91 -6.18 1.77
C LYS A 51 -22.82 -4.68 2.03
N ASN A 52 -23.86 -4.08 2.61
CA ASN A 52 -23.89 -2.67 2.92
C ASN A 52 -22.76 -2.27 3.89
N ALA A 53 -22.48 -3.09 4.91
CA ALA A 53 -21.38 -2.85 5.84
C ALA A 53 -19.99 -2.88 5.15
N ILE A 54 -19.79 -3.77 4.18
CA ILE A 54 -18.55 -3.84 3.38
C ILE A 54 -18.42 -2.59 2.52
N GLU A 55 -19.49 -2.20 1.80
CA GLU A 55 -19.43 -1.04 0.90
C GLU A 55 -19.28 0.28 1.69
N GLU A 56 -19.91 0.41 2.85
CA GLU A 56 -19.70 1.55 3.74
C GLU A 56 -18.24 1.62 4.24
N SER A 57 -17.66 0.49 4.62
CA SER A 57 -16.26 0.39 5.04
C SER A 57 -15.30 0.76 3.90
N ARG A 58 -15.58 0.25 2.69
CA ARG A 58 -14.84 0.58 1.47
C ARG A 58 -14.85 2.08 1.20
N ALA A 59 -16.02 2.70 1.26
CA ALA A 59 -16.19 4.14 1.05
C ALA A 59 -15.46 4.98 2.12
N LYS A 60 -15.42 4.52 3.39
CA LYS A 60 -14.66 5.20 4.45
C LYS A 60 -13.15 5.13 4.20
N ILE A 61 -12.65 3.97 3.80
CA ILE A 61 -11.23 3.78 3.46
C ILE A 61 -10.87 4.65 2.25
N ALA A 62 -11.65 4.59 1.18
CA ALA A 62 -11.42 5.40 -0.02
C ALA A 62 -11.32 6.88 0.32
N ARG A 63 -12.28 7.43 1.06
CA ARG A 63 -12.23 8.84 1.51
C ARG A 63 -10.98 9.18 2.32
N SER A 64 -10.43 8.25 3.09
CA SER A 64 -9.24 8.52 3.91
C SER A 64 -7.95 8.71 3.10
N ILE A 65 -7.95 8.32 1.83
CA ILE A 65 -6.83 8.47 0.90
C ILE A 65 -7.18 9.35 -0.31
N GLY A 66 -8.37 9.98 -0.33
CA GLY A 66 -8.83 10.84 -1.43
C GLY A 66 -9.39 10.08 -2.64
N ALA A 67 -9.56 8.75 -2.55
CA ALA A 67 -10.01 7.88 -3.63
C ALA A 67 -11.55 7.69 -3.65
N ARG A 68 -12.05 7.06 -4.73
CA ARG A 68 -13.42 6.58 -4.88
C ARG A 68 -13.54 5.14 -4.34
N ALA A 69 -14.74 4.76 -3.91
CA ALA A 69 -14.97 3.43 -3.31
C ALA A 69 -14.61 2.28 -4.28
N GLU A 70 -14.97 2.39 -5.55
CA GLU A 70 -14.70 1.41 -6.59
C GLU A 70 -13.20 1.22 -6.89
N GLU A 71 -12.36 2.14 -6.46
CA GLU A 71 -10.89 2.08 -6.60
C GLU A 71 -10.21 1.28 -5.49
N VAL A 72 -10.96 0.83 -4.47
CA VAL A 72 -10.41 0.12 -3.32
C VAL A 72 -10.81 -1.35 -3.34
N ILE A 73 -9.83 -2.24 -3.35
CA ILE A 73 -9.99 -3.69 -3.29
C ILE A 73 -9.49 -4.17 -1.93
N PHE A 74 -10.32 -4.92 -1.19
CA PHE A 74 -9.89 -5.58 0.05
C PHE A 74 -8.98 -6.76 -0.24
N THR A 75 -7.95 -6.90 0.58
CA THR A 75 -6.96 -7.98 0.54
C THR A 75 -6.74 -8.52 1.95
N SER A 76 -5.93 -9.57 2.08
CA SER A 76 -5.53 -10.11 3.39
C SER A 76 -4.44 -9.29 4.09
N GLY A 77 -3.85 -8.29 3.41
CA GLY A 77 -2.79 -7.43 3.94
C GLY A 77 -1.92 -6.84 2.84
N ALA A 78 -0.97 -5.98 3.24
CA ALA A 78 -0.08 -5.29 2.32
C ALA A 78 0.76 -6.25 1.45
N THR A 79 1.15 -7.41 1.97
CA THR A 79 1.90 -8.42 1.19
C THR A 79 1.10 -8.91 -0.01
N GLU A 80 -0.18 -9.21 0.16
CA GLU A 80 -1.06 -9.57 -0.97
C GLU A 80 -1.24 -8.38 -1.91
N SER A 81 -1.52 -7.19 -1.38
CA SER A 81 -1.69 -5.97 -2.17
C SER A 81 -0.46 -5.67 -3.04
N ASN A 82 0.75 -5.73 -2.47
CA ASN A 82 2.01 -5.53 -3.20
C ASN A 82 2.19 -6.58 -4.30
N ASN A 83 1.88 -7.86 -4.02
CA ASN A 83 1.97 -8.93 -5.01
C ASN A 83 0.95 -8.75 -6.14
N LEU A 84 -0.29 -8.37 -5.82
CA LEU A 84 -1.32 -8.08 -6.82
C LEU A 84 -0.92 -6.91 -7.71
N ALA A 85 -0.45 -5.80 -7.13
CA ALA A 85 -0.01 -4.64 -7.87
C ALA A 85 1.18 -4.96 -8.79
N ILE A 86 2.27 -5.46 -8.22
CA ILE A 86 3.52 -5.69 -8.95
C ILE A 86 3.34 -6.74 -10.04
N ARG A 87 2.76 -7.89 -9.70
CA ARG A 87 2.57 -8.98 -10.66
C ARG A 87 1.44 -8.71 -11.64
N GLY A 88 0.36 -8.08 -11.17
CA GLY A 88 -0.79 -7.71 -12.00
C GLY A 88 -0.37 -6.79 -13.13
N VAL A 89 0.35 -5.71 -12.83
CA VAL A 89 0.87 -4.78 -13.85
C VAL A 89 1.91 -5.46 -14.74
N SER A 90 2.90 -6.11 -14.15
CA SER A 90 4.04 -6.64 -14.89
C SER A 90 3.65 -7.77 -15.85
N LEU A 91 2.73 -8.65 -15.43
CA LEU A 91 2.31 -9.82 -16.20
C LEU A 91 1.04 -9.57 -17.04
N HIS A 92 0.48 -8.36 -16.98
CA HIS A 92 -0.72 -8.04 -17.75
C HIS A 92 -0.47 -8.22 -19.25
N PRO A 93 -1.37 -8.88 -20.02
CA PRO A 93 -1.14 -9.14 -21.45
C PRO A 93 -0.95 -7.91 -22.32
N ARG A 94 -1.50 -6.77 -21.93
CA ARG A 94 -1.31 -5.48 -22.62
C ARG A 94 0.02 -4.82 -22.30
N ASN A 95 0.69 -5.19 -21.19
CA ASN A 95 1.99 -4.64 -20.83
C ASN A 95 3.10 -5.31 -21.65
N ARG A 96 3.76 -4.54 -22.50
CA ARG A 96 4.89 -5.01 -23.33
C ARG A 96 6.25 -4.62 -22.75
N ARG A 97 6.25 -3.78 -21.72
CA ARG A 97 7.47 -3.26 -21.11
C ARG A 97 7.99 -4.24 -20.06
N ARG A 98 9.28 -4.45 -20.09
CA ARG A 98 9.92 -5.49 -19.27
C ARG A 98 10.87 -4.93 -18.20
N HIS A 99 10.98 -3.62 -18.09
CA HIS A 99 11.83 -2.98 -17.09
C HIS A 99 11.01 -2.54 -15.88
N LEU A 100 11.54 -2.81 -14.69
CA LEU A 100 10.97 -2.50 -13.38
C LEU A 100 11.97 -1.65 -12.60
N VAL A 101 11.49 -0.64 -11.91
CA VAL A 101 12.32 0.21 -11.03
C VAL A 101 11.77 0.16 -9.62
N SER A 102 12.66 0.06 -8.63
CA SER A 102 12.32 0.06 -7.20
C SER A 102 13.50 0.59 -6.38
N ALA A 103 13.43 0.58 -5.05
CA ALA A 103 14.54 0.98 -4.19
C ALA A 103 15.13 -0.20 -3.41
N LEU A 104 16.41 -0.10 -3.04
CA LEU A 104 17.09 -1.12 -2.23
C LEU A 104 16.49 -1.26 -0.83
N THR A 105 15.87 -0.19 -0.31
CA THR A 105 15.32 -0.10 1.04
C THR A 105 13.86 -0.56 1.14
N GLU A 106 13.32 -1.14 0.08
CA GLU A 106 11.95 -1.66 0.07
C GLU A 106 11.77 -2.86 1.01
N HIS A 107 10.55 -3.02 1.49
CA HIS A 107 10.17 -4.21 2.25
C HIS A 107 10.23 -5.49 1.40
N HIS A 108 10.48 -6.64 2.02
CA HIS A 108 10.51 -7.94 1.32
C HIS A 108 9.23 -8.28 0.57
N ALA A 109 8.07 -7.77 1.01
CA ALA A 109 6.79 -7.92 0.29
C ALA A 109 6.82 -7.30 -1.12
N THR A 110 7.68 -6.30 -1.34
CA THR A 110 7.94 -5.64 -2.63
C THR A 110 9.13 -6.27 -3.35
N LEU A 111 10.27 -6.43 -2.66
CA LEU A 111 11.50 -6.95 -3.30
C LEU A 111 11.36 -8.39 -3.80
N THR A 112 10.66 -9.25 -3.06
CA THR A 112 10.55 -10.67 -3.43
C THR A 112 9.81 -10.87 -4.76
N PRO A 113 8.62 -10.31 -5.00
CA PRO A 113 7.96 -10.43 -6.30
C PRO A 113 8.76 -9.77 -7.44
N LEU A 114 9.43 -8.64 -7.21
CA LEU A 114 10.28 -7.99 -8.21
C LEU A 114 11.46 -8.90 -8.62
N ARG A 115 12.17 -9.49 -7.66
CA ARG A 115 13.27 -10.42 -7.94
C ARG A 115 12.81 -11.70 -8.66
N ARG A 116 11.60 -12.19 -8.36
CA ARG A 116 11.01 -13.32 -9.09
C ARG A 116 10.68 -12.95 -10.54
N LEU A 117 10.19 -11.74 -10.78
CA LEU A 117 9.99 -11.25 -12.15
C LEU A 117 11.32 -11.12 -12.89
N GLN A 118 12.38 -10.63 -12.23
CA GLN A 118 13.73 -10.57 -12.78
C GLN A 118 14.23 -11.97 -13.21
N GLN A 119 14.04 -12.98 -12.36
CA GLN A 119 14.37 -14.37 -12.72
C GLN A 119 13.54 -14.91 -13.89
N SER A 120 12.38 -14.28 -14.16
CA SER A 120 11.50 -14.63 -15.28
C SER A 120 11.73 -13.77 -16.53
N GLY A 121 12.84 -13.03 -16.59
CA GLY A 121 13.28 -12.29 -17.76
C GLY A 121 12.80 -10.83 -17.82
N PHE A 122 12.47 -10.25 -16.68
CA PHE A 122 12.32 -8.78 -16.54
C PHE A 122 13.67 -8.16 -16.16
N ASP A 123 13.91 -6.95 -16.62
CA ASP A 123 15.00 -6.12 -16.12
C ASP A 123 14.56 -5.42 -14.82
N LEU A 124 15.44 -5.41 -13.81
CA LEU A 124 15.16 -4.77 -12.52
C LEU A 124 16.29 -3.82 -12.14
N THR A 125 15.95 -2.53 -12.01
CA THR A 125 16.84 -1.53 -11.43
C THR A 125 16.40 -1.24 -10.00
N LEU A 126 17.34 -1.39 -9.06
CA LEU A 126 17.14 -1.02 -7.65
C LEU A 126 17.93 0.24 -7.35
N LEU A 127 17.20 1.34 -7.12
CA LEU A 127 17.77 2.64 -6.78
C LEU A 127 18.43 2.57 -5.39
N SER A 128 19.62 3.15 -5.26
CA SER A 128 20.26 3.37 -3.97
C SER A 128 19.63 4.56 -3.27
N VAL A 129 19.89 4.66 -1.97
CA VAL A 129 19.50 5.83 -1.18
C VAL A 129 20.73 6.63 -0.79
N LEU A 130 20.55 7.91 -0.55
CA LEU A 130 21.60 8.81 -0.11
C LEU A 130 22.23 8.30 1.19
N PRO A 131 23.58 8.32 1.29
CA PRO A 131 24.31 7.70 2.40
C PRO A 131 24.14 8.47 3.71
N ALA A 132 24.48 7.79 4.80
CA ALA A 132 24.56 8.41 6.12
C ALA A 132 25.51 9.63 6.09
N GLY A 133 25.12 10.71 6.76
CA GLY A 133 25.83 11.99 6.74
C GLY A 133 25.34 12.97 5.68
N HIS A 134 24.57 12.56 4.70
CA HIS A 134 23.88 13.47 3.79
C HIS A 134 22.67 14.12 4.49
N ALA A 135 22.32 15.37 4.12
CA ALA A 135 21.16 16.07 4.69
C ALA A 135 19.83 15.32 4.46
N GLU A 136 19.73 14.59 3.36
CA GLU A 136 18.59 13.76 2.98
C GLU A 136 18.93 12.25 3.02
N ALA A 137 19.78 11.83 3.96
CA ALA A 137 20.18 10.44 4.10
C ALA A 137 18.96 9.49 4.12
N GLY A 138 19.06 8.38 3.38
CA GLY A 138 18.00 7.39 3.26
C GLY A 138 16.93 7.69 2.20
N ARG A 139 16.94 8.85 1.55
CA ARG A 139 16.08 9.16 0.41
C ARG A 139 16.67 8.67 -0.91
N VAL A 140 15.82 8.26 -1.83
CA VAL A 140 16.19 8.04 -3.23
C VAL A 140 16.51 9.40 -3.86
N GLU A 141 17.61 9.46 -4.58
CA GLU A 141 18.00 10.64 -5.34
C GLU A 141 17.18 10.76 -6.63
N LEU A 142 16.59 11.94 -6.87
CA LEU A 142 15.73 12.15 -8.03
C LEU A 142 16.47 12.00 -9.36
N GLN A 143 17.72 12.47 -9.42
CA GLN A 143 18.54 12.31 -10.62
C GLN A 143 18.75 10.84 -10.97
N GLN A 144 19.05 9.98 -9.99
CA GLN A 144 19.19 8.54 -10.21
C GLN A 144 17.89 7.92 -10.71
N ALA A 145 16.73 8.37 -10.17
CA ALA A 145 15.44 7.91 -10.62
C ALA A 145 15.14 8.33 -12.08
N GLU A 146 15.45 9.57 -12.43
CA GLU A 146 15.30 10.10 -13.79
C GLU A 146 16.15 9.32 -14.81
N GLU A 147 17.40 9.01 -14.47
CA GLU A 147 18.30 8.23 -15.33
C GLU A 147 17.84 6.77 -15.48
N ALA A 148 17.24 6.20 -14.44
CA ALA A 148 16.79 4.80 -14.42
C ALA A 148 15.44 4.58 -15.12
N ILE A 149 14.53 5.56 -15.05
CA ILE A 149 13.19 5.44 -15.59
C ILE A 149 13.21 5.82 -17.08
N THR A 150 12.90 4.86 -17.94
CA THR A 150 12.93 5.02 -19.41
C THR A 150 11.61 4.61 -20.03
N ASP A 151 11.47 4.77 -21.35
CA ASP A 151 10.31 4.31 -22.12
C ASP A 151 10.12 2.78 -22.09
N GLN A 152 11.14 2.02 -21.66
CA GLN A 152 11.05 0.57 -21.41
C GLN A 152 10.53 0.23 -20.02
N THR A 153 10.43 1.21 -19.11
CA THR A 153 9.93 1.00 -17.74
C THR A 153 8.42 0.77 -17.78
N GLY A 154 7.99 -0.38 -17.25
CA GLY A 154 6.57 -0.74 -17.13
C GLY A 154 5.97 -0.39 -15.77
N LEU A 155 6.79 -0.48 -14.72
CA LEU A 155 6.37 -0.23 -13.36
C LEU A 155 7.51 0.37 -12.54
N VAL A 156 7.19 1.42 -11.79
CA VAL A 156 7.99 1.92 -10.66
C VAL A 156 7.28 1.56 -9.37
N SER A 157 7.96 0.89 -8.43
CA SER A 157 7.37 0.48 -7.15
C SER A 157 8.21 1.01 -5.99
N LEU A 158 7.65 1.92 -5.18
CA LEU A 158 8.34 2.57 -4.08
C LEU A 158 7.48 2.62 -2.82
N MET A 159 8.11 2.42 -1.66
CA MET A 159 7.45 2.73 -0.39
C MET A 159 7.41 4.24 -0.15
N LEU A 160 6.33 4.73 0.46
CA LEU A 160 6.22 6.14 0.81
C LEU A 160 7.02 6.48 2.09
N ALA A 161 6.87 5.66 3.12
CA ALA A 161 7.57 5.84 4.38
C ALA A 161 8.26 4.52 4.79
N ASN A 162 9.55 4.60 5.05
CA ASN A 162 10.31 3.41 5.41
C ASN A 162 10.06 2.99 6.86
N ASN A 163 9.82 1.71 7.07
CA ASN A 163 9.48 1.15 8.39
C ASN A 163 10.67 1.10 9.36
N GLU A 164 11.91 1.08 8.89
CA GLU A 164 13.09 0.94 9.75
C GLU A 164 13.74 2.29 10.05
N ILE A 165 13.94 3.13 9.03
CA ILE A 165 14.65 4.40 9.16
C ILE A 165 13.73 5.63 9.20
N GLY A 166 12.42 5.46 8.98
CA GLY A 166 11.42 6.53 9.08
C GLY A 166 11.48 7.59 7.98
N VAL A 167 12.27 7.38 6.93
CA VAL A 167 12.43 8.33 5.83
C VAL A 167 11.22 8.32 4.93
N ILE A 168 10.76 9.52 4.53
CA ILE A 168 9.69 9.70 3.55
C ILE A 168 10.34 9.86 2.17
N GLN A 169 9.97 8.99 1.23
CA GLN A 169 10.49 8.99 -0.13
C GLN A 169 9.76 10.01 -1.02
N PRO A 170 10.43 10.56 -2.05
CA PRO A 170 9.87 11.57 -2.95
C PRO A 170 8.95 10.94 -4.01
N VAL A 171 7.93 10.18 -3.56
CA VAL A 171 7.06 9.38 -4.45
C VAL A 171 6.36 10.23 -5.49
N ALA A 172 5.85 11.40 -5.13
CA ALA A 172 5.14 12.27 -6.07
C ALA A 172 6.03 12.76 -7.23
N GLN A 173 7.29 13.14 -6.91
CA GLN A 173 8.24 13.57 -7.95
C GLN A 173 8.63 12.39 -8.86
N ILE A 174 8.86 11.22 -8.28
CA ILE A 174 9.19 10.00 -9.04
C ILE A 174 7.98 9.53 -9.86
N ALA A 175 6.76 9.66 -9.36
CA ALA A 175 5.54 9.37 -10.11
C ALA A 175 5.43 10.28 -11.35
N HIS A 176 5.73 11.57 -11.21
CA HIS A 176 5.75 12.48 -12.34
C HIS A 176 6.77 12.06 -13.41
N LEU A 177 7.99 11.71 -13.02
CA LEU A 177 9.03 11.20 -13.95
C LEU A 177 8.58 9.90 -14.63
N ALA A 178 8.00 8.96 -13.87
CA ALA A 178 7.51 7.70 -14.40
C ALA A 178 6.40 7.90 -15.45
N HIS A 179 5.44 8.77 -15.17
CA HIS A 179 4.35 9.07 -16.10
C HIS A 179 4.81 9.75 -17.37
N GLN A 180 5.85 10.60 -17.33
CA GLN A 180 6.46 11.18 -18.54
C GLN A 180 7.01 10.10 -19.48
N GLN A 181 7.45 8.96 -18.94
CA GLN A 181 7.90 7.80 -19.69
C GLN A 181 6.77 6.78 -19.93
N GLY A 182 5.55 7.06 -19.46
CA GLY A 182 4.38 6.18 -19.56
C GLY A 182 4.48 4.91 -18.70
N ALA A 183 5.28 4.91 -17.65
CA ALA A 183 5.33 3.86 -16.65
C ALA A 183 4.22 4.04 -15.61
N LEU A 184 3.68 2.94 -15.08
CA LEU A 184 2.77 2.96 -13.94
C LEU A 184 3.56 3.04 -12.62
N VAL A 185 2.91 3.59 -11.58
CA VAL A 185 3.52 3.77 -10.27
C VAL A 185 2.71 3.06 -9.18
N HIS A 186 3.36 2.14 -8.49
CA HIS A 186 2.87 1.50 -7.28
C HIS A 186 3.55 2.10 -6.06
N CYS A 187 2.75 2.46 -5.05
CA CYS A 187 3.22 2.97 -3.76
C CYS A 187 2.91 1.97 -2.65
N ASP A 188 3.93 1.47 -1.95
CA ASP A 188 3.72 0.82 -0.66
C ASP A 188 3.54 1.89 0.42
N ALA A 189 2.29 2.19 0.76
CA ALA A 189 1.91 3.18 1.77
C ALA A 189 1.63 2.57 3.15
N THR A 190 2.11 1.35 3.39
CA THR A 190 1.85 0.56 4.61
C THR A 190 2.20 1.31 5.90
N GLN A 191 3.24 2.12 5.89
CA GLN A 191 3.62 2.92 7.06
C GLN A 191 3.07 4.35 7.06
N ALA A 192 2.36 4.75 6.02
CA ALA A 192 1.91 6.12 5.82
C ALA A 192 0.39 6.30 6.04
N VAL A 193 -0.44 5.37 5.52
CA VAL A 193 -1.91 5.43 5.68
C VAL A 193 -2.28 5.42 7.17
N GLY A 194 -3.16 6.35 7.56
CA GLY A 194 -3.59 6.54 8.95
C GLY A 194 -2.58 7.24 9.87
N LYS A 195 -1.37 7.58 9.37
CA LYS A 195 -0.33 8.30 10.12
C LYS A 195 0.04 9.64 9.50
N MET A 196 -0.22 9.80 8.21
CA MET A 196 0.04 11.00 7.44
C MET A 196 -1.25 11.41 6.71
N ASN A 197 -1.39 12.70 6.43
CA ASN A 197 -2.40 13.15 5.47
C ASN A 197 -1.97 12.68 4.08
N LEU A 198 -2.77 11.81 3.49
CA LEU A 198 -2.54 11.27 2.16
C LEU A 198 -3.70 11.64 1.24
N ASN A 199 -3.33 12.07 0.04
CA ASN A 199 -4.25 12.19 -1.07
C ASN A 199 -3.59 11.50 -2.27
N GLU A 200 -4.27 10.54 -2.88
CA GLU A 200 -3.74 9.76 -3.99
C GLU A 200 -3.45 10.64 -5.22
N GLN A 201 -4.23 11.73 -5.40
CA GLN A 201 -4.03 12.69 -6.50
C GLN A 201 -2.75 13.48 -6.32
N ASP A 202 -2.44 13.91 -5.08
CA ASP A 202 -1.20 14.65 -4.77
C ASP A 202 0.04 13.76 -4.93
N LEU A 203 -0.09 12.46 -4.64
CA LEU A 203 0.98 11.49 -4.84
C LEU A 203 1.13 11.10 -6.31
N GLY A 204 0.08 11.19 -7.10
CA GLY A 204 0.08 10.82 -8.50
C GLY A 204 0.30 9.33 -8.78
N VAL A 205 0.05 8.45 -7.81
CA VAL A 205 0.27 7.01 -7.95
C VAL A 205 -0.90 6.30 -8.62
N ASP A 206 -0.64 5.21 -9.33
CA ASP A 206 -1.67 4.41 -10.02
C ASP A 206 -2.19 3.27 -9.14
N LEU A 207 -1.32 2.76 -8.23
CA LEU A 207 -1.65 1.73 -7.27
C LEU A 207 -1.07 2.09 -5.89
N MET A 208 -1.81 1.76 -4.82
CA MET A 208 -1.34 1.98 -3.46
C MET A 208 -1.72 0.83 -2.55
N SER A 209 -0.75 0.27 -1.83
CA SER A 209 -0.93 -0.85 -0.91
C SER A 209 -0.85 -0.42 0.54
N PHE A 210 -1.72 -0.95 1.39
CA PHE A 210 -1.68 -0.72 2.83
C PHE A 210 -2.39 -1.83 3.62
N THR A 211 -2.25 -1.82 4.95
CA THR A 211 -2.78 -2.86 5.84
C THR A 211 -3.29 -2.29 7.15
N ALA A 212 -4.35 -2.88 7.68
CA ALA A 212 -5.01 -2.39 8.88
C ALA A 212 -4.14 -2.49 10.15
N HIS A 213 -3.34 -3.56 10.30
CA HIS A 213 -2.59 -3.80 11.53
C HIS A 213 -1.41 -2.84 11.76
N LYS A 214 -1.11 -1.97 10.81
CA LYS A 214 -0.12 -0.88 10.95
C LYS A 214 -0.77 0.46 11.35
N MET A 215 -2.12 0.52 11.33
CA MET A 215 -2.91 1.70 11.67
C MET A 215 -4.01 1.38 12.69
N TYR A 216 -3.65 0.60 13.72
CA TYR A 216 -4.50 0.24 14.85
C TYR A 216 -5.74 -0.60 14.49
N GLY A 217 -5.74 -1.24 13.32
CA GLY A 217 -6.76 -2.20 12.88
C GLY A 217 -6.34 -3.64 13.10
N PRO A 218 -7.18 -4.62 12.72
CA PRO A 218 -6.89 -6.04 12.89
C PRO A 218 -5.83 -6.54 11.90
N LYS A 219 -5.17 -7.64 12.26
CA LYS A 219 -4.38 -8.45 11.32
C LYS A 219 -5.30 -9.20 10.36
N GLY A 220 -4.77 -9.56 9.18
CA GLY A 220 -5.50 -10.36 8.21
C GLY A 220 -6.39 -9.58 7.26
N VAL A 221 -6.29 -8.25 7.25
CA VAL A 221 -6.97 -7.39 6.28
C VAL A 221 -6.06 -6.23 5.84
N GLY A 222 -6.12 -5.94 4.56
CA GLY A 222 -5.47 -4.81 3.91
C GLY A 222 -6.31 -4.32 2.74
N ALA A 223 -5.75 -3.40 1.98
CA ALA A 223 -6.38 -2.92 0.78
C ALA A 223 -5.35 -2.55 -0.30
N LEU A 224 -5.80 -2.64 -1.54
CA LEU A 224 -5.13 -2.14 -2.72
C LEU A 224 -6.02 -1.07 -3.36
N TYR A 225 -5.51 0.14 -3.50
CA TYR A 225 -6.07 1.17 -4.35
C TYR A 225 -5.59 0.95 -5.79
N ILE A 226 -6.48 1.09 -6.75
CA ILE A 226 -6.19 1.03 -8.19
C ILE A 226 -6.90 2.21 -8.85
N ARG A 227 -6.13 3.11 -9.44
CA ARG A 227 -6.66 4.28 -10.15
C ARG A 227 -7.59 3.87 -11.28
N GLY A 228 -8.73 4.52 -11.36
CA GLY A 228 -9.72 4.26 -12.41
C GLY A 228 -10.67 3.11 -12.14
N GLY A 229 -10.44 2.27 -11.17
CA GLY A 229 -11.24 1.22 -10.48
C GLY A 229 -12.38 0.49 -11.18
N GLU A 230 -12.81 0.90 -12.33
CA GLU A 230 -13.71 0.10 -13.15
C GLU A 230 -12.86 -0.88 -13.97
N ALA A 231 -12.95 -2.14 -13.64
CA ALA A 231 -12.67 -3.17 -14.62
C ALA A 231 -13.61 -2.90 -15.79
N ASP A 232 -13.05 -2.52 -16.94
CA ASP A 232 -13.78 -2.55 -18.19
C ASP A 232 -14.46 -3.93 -18.28
N SER A 233 -15.78 -3.94 -18.06
CA SER A 233 -16.67 -5.09 -18.22
C SER A 233 -16.72 -5.56 -19.68
#